data_45eb9eaf3c8813fa6f8fb3142f0651c3
#
_entry.id   45eb9eaf3c8813fa6f8fb3142f0651c3
#
_cell.length_a   1.000
_cell.length_b   1.000
_cell.length_c   1.000
_cell.angle_alpha   90.00
_cell.angle_beta   90.00
_cell.angle_gamma   90.00
#
_symmetry.space_group_name_H-M   'P 1'
#
loop_
_entity.id
_entity.type
_entity.pdbx_description
1 polymer ?
#
loop_
_entity_poly.entity_id
_entity_poly.type
_entity_poly.pdbx_seq_one_letter_code
_entity_poly.pdbx_strand_id
1 'polypeptide(L)'
;MPLLNKTDTMLLMDRINVTEGNMHNAKSFWAYALLIGGALLAWAPSGHTQVPTSDAERKPGLAVCYMYKLIRHVDEIAEWEKRIKCEPGTPLAMLDFDGGTGKVLTSTSDDGVMARITGFIHLDQAGAYKFAFESNDGVRLKIDGKMIVEDPGVHDDQFSELATLAVAKPGWYPLSIDFFERRITWTLRFLWQPPGVEGGPTPVPAVAFAH
;
A
#
# COMPACT_ATOMS: atom_id res chain seq x y z
N MET A 1 -22.77 43.94 -26.78
CA MET A 1 -22.57 45.34 -26.33
C MET A 1 -23.29 45.54 -25.01
N PRO A 2 -22.71 46.18 -24.00
CA PRO A 2 -21.32 46.50 -23.72
C PRO A 2 -20.76 45.65 -22.54
N LEU A 3 -19.54 45.33 -22.35
CA LEU A 3 -18.25 46.00 -22.07
C LEU A 3 -18.19 46.75 -20.74
N LEU A 4 -17.08 46.35 -20.01
CA LEU A 4 -16.28 47.09 -19.01
C LEU A 4 -16.85 47.08 -17.56
N ASN A 5 -16.06 46.96 -16.50
CA ASN A 5 -14.73 47.55 -16.31
C ASN A 5 -13.95 46.88 -15.16
N LYS A 6 -12.67 46.92 -15.30
CA LYS A 6 -11.55 46.79 -14.43
C LYS A 6 -11.59 47.70 -13.20
N THR A 7 -10.74 47.29 -12.25
CA THR A 7 -10.07 48.09 -11.22
C THR A 7 -10.83 48.42 -9.92
N ASP A 8 -10.33 47.88 -8.80
CA ASP A 8 -9.62 48.75 -7.86
C ASP A 8 -8.77 47.93 -6.89
N THR A 9 -7.48 48.13 -7.06
CA THR A 9 -6.43 47.91 -6.07
C THR A 9 -6.34 49.18 -5.24
N MET A 10 -6.33 49.13 -3.91
CA MET A 10 -5.51 50.07 -3.10
C MET A 10 -5.63 49.79 -1.59
N LEU A 11 -4.51 49.41 -1.03
CA LEU A 11 -3.79 49.99 0.11
C LEU A 11 -4.61 50.43 1.33
N LEU A 12 -4.35 49.81 2.44
CA LEU A 12 -4.23 50.54 3.72
C LEU A 12 -3.04 49.99 4.53
N MET A 13 -1.88 50.63 4.37
CA MET A 13 -0.86 50.81 5.39
C MET A 13 -1.27 52.01 6.23
N ASP A 14 -1.17 51.91 7.52
CA ASP A 14 -0.80 52.93 8.50
C ASP A 14 -1.08 52.39 9.92
N ARG A 15 -0.32 52.54 10.94
CA ARG A 15 0.75 53.36 11.40
C ARG A 15 1.35 52.73 12.64
N ILE A 16 2.63 52.72 12.69
CA ILE A 16 3.45 52.53 13.88
C ILE A 16 3.30 53.79 14.74
N ASN A 17 3.12 53.62 16.04
CA ASN A 17 3.33 54.71 16.98
C ASN A 17 4.31 54.28 18.06
N VAL A 18 5.50 54.85 17.96
CA VAL A 18 6.58 54.80 18.94
C VAL A 18 6.34 55.95 19.95
N THR A 19 6.33 55.63 21.20
CA THR A 19 6.61 56.68 22.24
C THR A 19 7.75 56.22 23.14
N GLU A 20 8.83 56.97 23.03
CA GLU A 20 9.97 56.93 23.91
C GLU A 20 9.63 57.56 25.28
N GLY A 21 10.42 57.17 26.27
CA GLY A 21 10.64 57.92 27.54
C GLY A 21 10.61 57.04 28.80
N ASN A 22 11.60 56.75 29.48
CA ASN A 22 12.55 57.56 30.14
C ASN A 22 13.52 56.72 31.00
N MET A 23 14.78 57.06 30.99
CA MET A 23 15.80 56.49 31.85
C MET A 23 15.58 56.95 33.33
N HIS A 24 15.86 56.10 34.29
CA HIS A 24 16.76 56.30 35.45
C HIS A 24 16.63 55.14 36.46
N ASN A 25 17.60 54.34 36.66
CA ASN A 25 18.40 54.20 37.89
C ASN A 25 19.04 52.80 37.98
N ALA A 26 20.34 52.85 38.04
CA ALA A 26 21.20 51.72 38.32
C ALA A 26 21.08 51.31 39.81
N LYS A 27 21.08 50.00 40.06
CA LYS A 27 21.81 49.41 41.20
C LYS A 27 21.99 47.92 40.98
N SER A 28 23.25 47.54 41.03
CA SER A 28 23.83 46.20 41.05
C SER A 28 23.12 45.21 41.98
N PHE A 29 22.87 43.98 41.51
CA PHE A 29 22.99 42.77 42.34
C PHE A 29 23.39 41.57 41.49
N TRP A 30 24.39 40.94 41.95
CA TRP A 30 25.10 39.71 41.68
C TRP A 30 24.34 38.56 41.01
N ALA A 31 25.05 37.99 40.02
CA ALA A 31 25.13 36.63 39.48
C ALA A 31 24.34 35.52 40.21
N TYR A 32 23.47 34.85 39.44
CA TYR A 32 23.30 33.39 39.47
C TYR A 32 23.15 32.91 38.04
N ALA A 33 24.23 32.34 37.52
CA ALA A 33 24.19 31.61 36.27
C ALA A 33 23.49 30.25 36.49
N LEU A 34 22.21 30.14 36.14
CA LEU A 34 21.51 28.88 35.99
C LEU A 34 21.71 28.41 34.55
N LEU A 35 22.64 27.48 34.39
CA LEU A 35 22.77 26.65 33.18
C LEU A 35 21.49 25.81 33.04
N ILE A 36 20.51 26.30 32.30
CA ILE A 36 19.44 25.49 31.81
C ILE A 36 19.98 24.80 30.54
N GLY A 37 20.53 23.61 30.74
CA GLY A 37 20.84 22.69 29.65
C GLY A 37 19.54 22.31 28.93
N GLY A 38 19.19 23.03 27.88
CA GLY A 38 18.12 22.64 26.97
C GLY A 38 18.55 21.40 26.22
N ALA A 39 18.07 20.23 26.66
CA ALA A 39 18.14 19.04 25.87
C ALA A 39 17.24 19.23 24.64
N LEU A 40 17.84 19.57 23.51
CA LEU A 40 17.21 19.43 22.21
C LEU A 40 16.93 17.94 21.98
N LEU A 41 15.74 17.49 22.32
CA LEU A 41 15.21 16.22 21.87
C LEU A 41 15.09 16.32 20.33
N ALA A 42 16.15 15.88 19.65
CA ALA A 42 16.10 15.64 18.23
C ALA A 42 15.05 14.55 18.01
N TRP A 43 13.92 14.93 17.47
CA TRP A 43 12.92 14.01 16.95
C TRP A 43 13.53 13.34 15.73
N ALA A 44 14.17 12.20 15.93
CA ALA A 44 14.58 11.33 14.84
C ALA A 44 13.29 10.80 14.18
N PRO A 45 13.12 10.97 12.88
CA PRO A 45 12.03 10.29 12.18
C PRO A 45 12.23 8.80 12.41
N SER A 46 11.19 8.11 12.89
CA SER A 46 11.15 6.66 13.02
C SER A 46 11.27 6.08 11.61
N GLY A 47 12.50 5.91 11.15
CA GLY A 47 12.79 5.13 9.96
C GLY A 47 12.30 3.72 10.25
N HIS A 48 11.30 3.28 9.51
CA HIS A 48 10.93 1.87 9.45
C HIS A 48 12.19 1.15 8.97
N THR A 49 12.88 0.52 9.90
CA THR A 49 14.01 -0.35 9.59
C THR A 49 13.43 -1.53 8.85
N GLN A 50 13.55 -1.54 7.52
CA GLN A 50 13.33 -2.75 6.74
C GLN A 50 14.29 -3.79 7.29
N VAL A 51 13.73 -4.83 7.89
CA VAL A 51 14.52 -6.00 8.28
C VAL A 51 14.96 -6.65 6.97
N PRO A 52 16.26 -6.71 6.64
CA PRO A 52 16.73 -7.46 5.50
C PRO A 52 16.57 -8.94 5.84
N THR A 53 15.48 -9.55 5.38
CA THR A 53 15.46 -11.01 5.28
C THR A 53 16.50 -11.37 4.23
N SER A 54 17.53 -12.12 4.64
CA SER A 54 18.60 -12.54 3.74
C SER A 54 18.01 -13.32 2.57
N ASP A 55 18.49 -13.11 1.35
CA ASP A 55 18.03 -13.82 0.15
C ASP A 55 18.14 -15.34 0.28
N ALA A 56 18.98 -15.84 1.19
CA ALA A 56 19.25 -17.25 1.42
C ALA A 56 18.09 -18.05 2.07
N GLU A 57 17.08 -17.40 2.62
CA GLU A 57 15.98 -18.08 3.34
C GLU A 57 14.64 -18.07 2.62
N ARG A 58 14.52 -17.34 1.50
CA ARG A 58 13.26 -17.25 0.77
C ARG A 58 13.01 -18.50 -0.08
N LYS A 59 11.79 -19.05 0.04
CA LYS A 59 11.32 -20.13 -0.80
C LYS A 59 10.55 -19.56 -2.01
N PRO A 60 10.62 -20.19 -3.19
CA PRO A 60 9.88 -19.74 -4.37
C PRO A 60 8.37 -19.74 -4.15
N GLY A 61 7.68 -18.78 -4.78
CA GLY A 61 6.23 -18.65 -4.78
C GLY A 61 5.68 -17.87 -3.59
N LEU A 62 4.37 -17.88 -3.44
CA LEU A 62 3.64 -17.16 -2.39
C LEU A 62 2.98 -18.16 -1.44
N ALA A 63 3.08 -17.92 -0.15
CA ALA A 63 2.31 -18.66 0.84
C ALA A 63 0.83 -18.29 0.72
N VAL A 64 -0.05 -19.25 0.94
CA VAL A 64 -1.49 -19.05 0.93
C VAL A 64 -2.14 -19.75 2.10
N CYS A 65 -3.17 -19.14 2.67
CA CYS A 65 -4.09 -19.83 3.57
C CYS A 65 -5.54 -19.50 3.24
N TYR A 66 -6.42 -20.44 3.53
CA TYR A 66 -7.81 -20.41 3.13
C TYR A 66 -8.75 -20.37 4.33
N MET A 67 -9.84 -19.65 4.16
CA MET A 67 -11.01 -19.66 5.04
C MET A 67 -12.25 -19.86 4.18
N TYR A 68 -13.25 -20.55 4.70
CA TYR A 68 -14.41 -20.96 3.91
C TYR A 68 -15.67 -20.27 4.40
N LYS A 69 -16.13 -19.29 3.62
CA LYS A 69 -17.36 -18.55 3.87
C LYS A 69 -17.80 -17.78 2.63
N LEU A 70 -19.08 -17.81 2.34
CA LEU A 70 -19.67 -16.93 1.33
C LEU A 70 -19.66 -15.49 1.86
N ILE A 71 -18.86 -14.66 1.20
CA ILE A 71 -18.75 -13.20 1.46
C ILE A 71 -19.11 -12.40 0.21
N ARG A 72 -19.16 -11.08 0.32
CA ARG A 72 -19.47 -10.18 -0.79
C ARG A 72 -18.46 -9.05 -0.97
N HIS A 73 -17.51 -8.95 -0.05
CA HIS A 73 -16.54 -7.84 -0.06
C HIS A 73 -15.24 -8.29 0.63
N VAL A 74 -14.09 -7.88 0.09
CA VAL A 74 -12.76 -8.27 0.64
C VAL A 74 -12.55 -7.82 2.09
N ASP A 75 -13.23 -6.77 2.57
CA ASP A 75 -13.14 -6.33 3.96
C ASP A 75 -13.63 -7.41 4.95
N GLU A 76 -14.54 -8.26 4.52
CA GLU A 76 -15.06 -9.34 5.34
C GLU A 76 -13.99 -10.39 5.67
N ILE A 77 -12.93 -10.52 4.85
CA ILE A 77 -11.82 -11.45 5.12
C ILE A 77 -11.18 -11.15 6.48
N ALA A 78 -10.88 -9.89 6.78
CA ALA A 78 -10.30 -9.49 8.05
C ALA A 78 -11.25 -9.71 9.25
N GLU A 79 -12.55 -9.64 9.03
CA GLU A 79 -13.56 -9.91 10.06
C GLU A 79 -13.69 -11.42 10.34
N TRP A 80 -13.67 -12.24 9.27
CA TRP A 80 -13.78 -13.70 9.41
C TRP A 80 -12.50 -14.32 9.95
N GLU A 81 -11.32 -13.78 9.64
CA GLU A 81 -10.02 -14.22 10.17
C GLU A 81 -9.98 -14.23 11.71
N LYS A 82 -10.72 -13.35 12.36
CA LYS A 82 -10.88 -13.32 13.83
C LYS A 82 -11.70 -14.50 14.38
N ARG A 83 -12.44 -15.21 13.53
CA ARG A 83 -13.44 -16.22 13.91
C ARG A 83 -13.19 -17.58 13.30
N ILE A 84 -12.57 -17.64 12.15
CA ILE A 84 -12.28 -18.85 11.38
C ILE A 84 -10.78 -19.01 11.29
N LYS A 85 -10.29 -20.19 11.66
CA LYS A 85 -8.88 -20.50 11.51
C LYS A 85 -8.53 -20.56 10.02
N CYS A 86 -7.47 -19.87 9.62
CA CYS A 86 -6.90 -19.94 8.28
C CYS A 86 -6.17 -21.28 8.09
N GLU A 87 -6.54 -22.03 7.08
CA GLU A 87 -5.95 -23.34 6.74
C GLU A 87 -4.84 -23.14 5.70
N PRO A 88 -3.58 -23.51 5.98
CA PRO A 88 -2.50 -23.40 5.02
C PRO A 88 -2.76 -24.24 3.76
N GLY A 89 -2.55 -23.62 2.58
CA GLY A 89 -2.58 -24.30 1.29
C GLY A 89 -1.17 -24.59 0.76
N THR A 90 -1.11 -25.29 -0.37
CA THR A 90 0.14 -25.42 -1.14
C THR A 90 0.52 -24.04 -1.68
N PRO A 91 1.79 -23.59 -1.52
CA PRO A 91 2.25 -22.32 -2.05
C PRO A 91 2.00 -22.17 -3.55
N LEU A 92 1.68 -20.96 -3.96
CA LEU A 92 1.35 -20.60 -5.34
C LEU A 92 2.62 -20.12 -6.04
N ALA A 93 3.04 -20.83 -7.09
CA ALA A 93 4.25 -20.45 -7.83
C ALA A 93 4.09 -19.11 -8.55
N MET A 94 2.90 -18.84 -9.09
CA MET A 94 2.52 -17.57 -9.72
C MET A 94 1.00 -17.40 -9.60
N LEU A 95 0.50 -16.25 -10.00
CA LEU A 95 -0.94 -15.96 -10.06
C LEU A 95 -1.32 -15.63 -11.51
N ASP A 96 -1.58 -16.68 -12.29
CA ASP A 96 -2.06 -16.60 -13.67
C ASP A 96 -3.08 -17.74 -13.89
N PHE A 97 -4.19 -17.64 -13.16
CA PHE A 97 -5.24 -18.64 -13.14
C PHE A 97 -6.50 -18.12 -13.84
N ASP A 98 -6.90 -18.84 -14.87
CA ASP A 98 -8.24 -18.82 -15.45
C ASP A 98 -8.91 -20.13 -15.02
N GLY A 99 -9.48 -20.12 -13.80
CA GLY A 99 -9.87 -21.33 -13.11
C GLY A 99 -11.20 -21.90 -13.58
N GLY A 100 -12.08 -21.06 -14.11
CA GLY A 100 -13.43 -21.46 -14.50
C GLY A 100 -14.21 -22.05 -13.33
N THR A 101 -14.70 -23.28 -13.46
CA THR A 101 -15.39 -24.02 -12.39
C THR A 101 -14.46 -24.97 -11.65
N GLY A 102 -14.80 -25.31 -10.40
CA GLY A 102 -14.04 -26.26 -9.60
C GLY A 102 -13.21 -25.59 -8.51
N LYS A 103 -12.26 -26.33 -7.95
CA LYS A 103 -11.52 -25.90 -6.77
C LYS A 103 -10.76 -24.61 -6.99
N VAL A 104 -10.96 -23.67 -6.08
CA VAL A 104 -10.36 -22.35 -6.12
C VAL A 104 -8.89 -22.42 -5.70
N LEU A 105 -7.99 -22.07 -6.60
CA LEU A 105 -6.53 -22.15 -6.37
C LEU A 105 -6.11 -23.55 -5.89
N THR A 106 -5.42 -23.62 -4.74
CA THR A 106 -5.01 -24.87 -4.09
C THR A 106 -5.90 -25.23 -2.89
N SER A 107 -7.11 -24.66 -2.81
CA SER A 107 -8.07 -24.94 -1.74
C SER A 107 -8.76 -26.30 -1.89
N THR A 108 -9.57 -26.64 -0.91
CA THR A 108 -10.38 -27.88 -0.94
C THR A 108 -11.83 -27.64 -1.35
N SER A 109 -12.22 -26.39 -1.62
CA SER A 109 -13.59 -25.99 -1.95
C SER A 109 -13.71 -25.38 -3.33
N ASP A 110 -14.89 -25.53 -3.92
CA ASP A 110 -15.25 -24.98 -5.22
C ASP A 110 -15.95 -23.61 -5.08
N ASP A 111 -16.56 -23.35 -3.92
CA ASP A 111 -17.31 -22.11 -3.63
C ASP A 111 -17.00 -21.57 -2.23
N GLY A 112 -17.20 -20.26 -2.06
CA GLY A 112 -17.10 -19.56 -0.77
C GLY A 112 -15.70 -19.59 -0.20
N VAL A 113 -14.70 -19.38 -1.03
CA VAL A 113 -13.29 -19.41 -0.66
C VAL A 113 -12.77 -18.00 -0.44
N MET A 114 -12.20 -17.76 0.73
CA MET A 114 -11.38 -16.60 1.04
C MET A 114 -9.92 -17.03 1.09
N ALA A 115 -9.06 -16.38 0.32
CA ALA A 115 -7.63 -16.65 0.29
C ALA A 115 -6.84 -15.44 0.79
N ARG A 116 -5.97 -15.66 1.78
CA ARG A 116 -4.91 -14.72 2.13
C ARG A 116 -3.60 -15.23 1.57
N ILE A 117 -3.06 -14.50 0.63
CA ILE A 117 -1.82 -14.82 -0.07
C ILE A 117 -0.75 -13.83 0.41
N THR A 118 0.40 -14.35 0.86
CA THR A 118 1.46 -13.53 1.44
C THR A 118 2.84 -13.97 0.96
N GLY A 119 3.77 -13.04 0.99
CA GLY A 119 5.16 -13.29 0.64
C GLY A 119 5.87 -12.00 0.25
N PHE A 120 6.69 -12.09 -0.78
CA PHE A 120 7.47 -10.98 -1.30
C PHE A 120 7.37 -10.94 -2.82
N ILE A 121 7.43 -9.72 -3.37
CA ILE A 121 7.61 -9.47 -4.80
C ILE A 121 8.98 -8.82 -5.04
N HIS A 122 9.72 -9.32 -6.01
CA HIS A 122 10.96 -8.73 -6.46
C HIS A 122 10.69 -7.68 -7.54
N LEU A 123 11.03 -6.43 -7.23
CA LEU A 123 10.98 -5.31 -8.15
C LEU A 123 12.43 -4.96 -8.50
N ASP A 124 12.87 -5.39 -9.66
CA ASP A 124 14.29 -5.47 -10.06
C ASP A 124 14.89 -4.14 -10.51
N GLN A 125 14.06 -3.10 -10.67
CA GLN A 125 14.52 -1.76 -11.08
C GLN A 125 13.73 -0.66 -10.36
N ALA A 126 14.35 0.51 -10.23
CA ALA A 126 13.67 1.72 -9.78
C ALA A 126 12.79 2.28 -10.91
N GLY A 127 11.67 2.89 -10.54
CA GLY A 127 10.75 3.50 -11.49
C GLY A 127 9.29 3.25 -11.18
N ALA A 128 8.43 3.55 -12.13
CA ALA A 128 6.98 3.41 -12.00
C ALA A 128 6.54 2.02 -12.51
N TYR A 129 6.20 1.14 -11.58
CA TYR A 129 5.51 -0.11 -11.89
C TYR A 129 4.01 0.14 -11.94
N LYS A 130 3.33 -0.52 -12.89
CA LYS A 130 1.87 -0.54 -12.90
C LYS A 130 1.40 -1.95 -12.57
N PHE A 131 0.30 -2.04 -11.81
CA PHE A 131 -0.29 -3.29 -11.36
C PHE A 131 -1.79 -3.33 -11.63
N ALA A 132 -2.29 -4.50 -11.99
CA ALA A 132 -3.71 -4.79 -12.12
C ALA A 132 -3.98 -6.26 -11.80
N PHE A 133 -5.24 -6.58 -11.58
CA PHE A 133 -5.73 -7.94 -11.57
C PHE A 133 -6.78 -8.15 -12.66
N GLU A 134 -6.86 -9.35 -13.17
CA GLU A 134 -8.08 -9.91 -13.70
C GLU A 134 -8.59 -10.90 -12.67
N SER A 135 -9.78 -10.66 -12.14
CA SER A 135 -10.33 -11.46 -11.04
C SER A 135 -11.83 -11.72 -11.17
N ASN A 136 -12.24 -12.78 -10.50
CA ASN A 136 -13.60 -13.18 -10.21
C ASN A 136 -13.57 -14.01 -8.92
N ASP A 137 -14.03 -13.57 -7.79
CA ASP A 137 -14.59 -12.23 -7.48
C ASP A 137 -13.53 -11.22 -7.04
N GLY A 138 -13.71 -10.63 -5.86
CA GLY A 138 -12.97 -9.48 -5.40
C GLY A 138 -11.55 -9.75 -4.92
N VAL A 139 -10.68 -8.76 -5.15
CA VAL A 139 -9.25 -8.82 -4.84
C VAL A 139 -8.73 -7.50 -4.27
N ARG A 140 -7.70 -7.61 -3.43
CA ARG A 140 -6.97 -6.47 -2.86
C ARG A 140 -5.48 -6.79 -2.79
N LEU A 141 -4.64 -5.86 -3.26
CA LEU A 141 -3.18 -5.94 -3.20
C LEU A 141 -2.61 -4.89 -2.26
N LYS A 142 -1.72 -5.32 -1.38
CA LYS A 142 -0.81 -4.42 -0.65
C LYS A 142 0.64 -4.80 -0.94
N ILE A 143 1.47 -3.80 -1.18
CA ILE A 143 2.92 -3.93 -1.28
C ILE A 143 3.54 -3.00 -0.24
N ASP A 144 4.43 -3.53 0.59
CA ASP A 144 5.05 -2.83 1.72
C ASP A 144 4.00 -2.16 2.65
N GLY A 145 2.90 -2.87 2.89
CA GLY A 145 1.76 -2.41 3.68
C GLY A 145 0.88 -1.35 3.02
N LYS A 146 1.28 -0.82 1.87
CA LYS A 146 0.53 0.20 1.13
C LYS A 146 -0.49 -0.46 0.21
N MET A 147 -1.74 0.03 0.23
CA MET A 147 -2.78 -0.33 -0.72
C MET A 147 -2.38 0.08 -2.14
N ILE A 148 -2.36 -0.87 -3.06
CA ILE A 148 -2.00 -0.64 -4.46
C ILE A 148 -3.20 -0.84 -5.38
N VAL A 149 -3.83 -2.01 -5.33
CA VAL A 149 -5.02 -2.32 -6.13
C VAL A 149 -6.14 -2.76 -5.20
N GLU A 150 -7.35 -2.34 -5.50
CA GLU A 150 -8.55 -2.76 -4.81
C GLU A 150 -9.71 -2.88 -5.81
N ASP A 151 -10.21 -4.10 -5.97
CA ASP A 151 -11.45 -4.43 -6.67
C ASP A 151 -12.27 -5.33 -5.75
N PRO A 152 -13.08 -4.73 -4.84
CA PRO A 152 -13.42 -5.41 -3.60
C PRO A 152 -14.70 -6.24 -3.63
N GLY A 153 -15.50 -6.13 -4.70
CA GLY A 153 -16.88 -6.62 -4.75
C GLY A 153 -17.06 -8.01 -5.36
N VAL A 154 -18.33 -8.38 -5.54
CA VAL A 154 -18.74 -9.55 -6.32
C VAL A 154 -18.93 -9.14 -7.76
N HIS A 155 -18.26 -9.81 -8.69
CA HIS A 155 -18.34 -9.56 -10.12
C HIS A 155 -17.91 -10.78 -10.93
N ASP A 156 -18.29 -10.83 -12.20
CA ASP A 156 -17.72 -11.76 -13.18
C ASP A 156 -16.27 -11.36 -13.51
N ASP A 157 -15.61 -12.14 -14.40
CA ASP A 157 -14.25 -11.85 -14.84
C ASP A 157 -14.11 -10.41 -15.32
N GLN A 158 -13.29 -9.63 -14.63
CA GLN A 158 -13.00 -8.25 -15.02
C GLN A 158 -11.58 -7.83 -14.63
N PHE A 159 -11.08 -6.80 -15.30
CA PHE A 159 -9.84 -6.15 -14.93
C PHE A 159 -10.11 -5.06 -13.89
N SER A 160 -9.30 -5.05 -12.85
CA SER A 160 -9.23 -3.92 -11.92
C SER A 160 -8.70 -2.67 -12.63
N GLU A 161 -8.82 -1.52 -11.97
CA GLU A 161 -8.10 -0.33 -12.41
C GLU A 161 -6.57 -0.55 -12.35
N LEU A 162 -5.86 0.07 -13.29
CA LEU A 162 -4.41 0.02 -13.37
C LEU A 162 -3.81 1.01 -12.37
N ALA A 163 -3.17 0.49 -11.33
CA ALA A 163 -2.56 1.28 -10.27
C ALA A 163 -1.05 1.43 -10.47
N THR A 164 -0.49 2.56 -10.06
CA THR A 164 0.94 2.85 -10.20
C THR A 164 1.63 2.90 -8.84
N LEU A 165 2.76 2.19 -8.72
CA LEU A 165 3.67 2.24 -7.58
C LEU A 165 5.04 2.79 -8.02
N ALA A 166 5.47 3.89 -7.42
CA ALA A 166 6.83 4.40 -7.60
C ALA A 166 7.79 3.61 -6.69
N VAL A 167 8.72 2.90 -7.30
CA VAL A 167 9.76 2.11 -6.63
C VAL A 167 11.05 2.93 -6.62
N ALA A 168 11.51 3.28 -5.42
CA ALA A 168 12.72 4.07 -5.26
C ALA A 168 14.01 3.24 -5.37
N LYS A 169 13.97 1.98 -4.94
CA LYS A 169 15.12 1.07 -4.94
C LYS A 169 14.69 -0.33 -5.38
N PRO A 170 15.48 -1.01 -6.22
CA PRO A 170 15.26 -2.42 -6.51
C PRO A 170 15.33 -3.27 -5.24
N GLY A 171 14.57 -4.37 -5.21
CA GLY A 171 14.63 -5.32 -4.10
C GLY A 171 13.34 -6.12 -3.90
N TRP A 172 13.33 -6.85 -2.80
CA TRP A 172 12.17 -7.63 -2.36
C TRP A 172 11.26 -6.77 -1.47
N TYR A 173 10.00 -6.71 -1.81
CA TYR A 173 8.98 -5.95 -1.09
C TYR A 173 7.95 -6.90 -0.50
N PRO A 174 7.59 -6.76 0.79
CA PRO A 174 6.49 -7.53 1.37
C PRO A 174 5.22 -7.35 0.57
N LEU A 175 4.52 -8.46 0.30
CA LEU A 175 3.30 -8.51 -0.48
C LEU A 175 2.21 -9.22 0.29
N SER A 176 1.00 -8.70 0.26
CA SER A 176 -0.21 -9.41 0.68
C SER A 176 -1.34 -9.19 -0.32
N ILE A 177 -2.05 -10.27 -0.62
CA ILE A 177 -3.24 -10.26 -1.46
C ILE A 177 -4.36 -10.92 -0.67
N ASP A 178 -5.48 -10.21 -0.56
CA ASP A 178 -6.76 -10.76 -0.12
C ASP A 178 -7.60 -11.01 -1.37
N PHE A 179 -8.07 -12.24 -1.53
CA PHE A 179 -8.91 -12.67 -2.65
C PHE A 179 -10.09 -13.47 -2.11
N PHE A 180 -11.25 -13.32 -2.72
CA PHE A 180 -12.33 -14.27 -2.50
C PHE A 180 -13.02 -14.64 -3.80
N GLU A 181 -13.44 -15.87 -3.83
CA GLU A 181 -14.41 -16.40 -4.78
C GLU A 181 -15.68 -16.71 -4.03
N ARG A 182 -16.80 -16.35 -4.60
CA ARG A 182 -18.09 -16.55 -3.98
C ARG A 182 -18.82 -17.77 -4.50
N ARG A 183 -18.99 -17.91 -5.80
CA ARG A 183 -19.75 -19.01 -6.43
C ARG A 183 -19.44 -19.19 -7.92
N ILE A 184 -19.45 -20.44 -8.37
CA ILE A 184 -19.53 -20.92 -9.74
C ILE A 184 -18.17 -20.88 -10.45
N THR A 185 -17.70 -19.69 -10.81
CA THR A 185 -16.45 -19.52 -11.56
C THR A 185 -15.51 -18.61 -10.82
N TRP A 186 -14.23 -18.79 -11.05
CA TRP A 186 -13.19 -17.95 -10.46
C TRP A 186 -12.06 -17.70 -11.43
N THR A 187 -11.44 -16.56 -11.31
CA THR A 187 -10.24 -16.14 -12.04
C THR A 187 -9.36 -15.34 -11.08
N LEU A 188 -8.06 -15.55 -11.15
CA LEU A 188 -7.09 -14.72 -10.41
C LEU A 188 -5.80 -14.60 -11.19
N ARG A 189 -5.60 -13.48 -11.89
CA ARG A 189 -4.40 -13.19 -12.67
C ARG A 189 -3.79 -11.91 -12.16
N PHE A 190 -2.57 -11.96 -11.65
CA PHE A 190 -1.83 -10.79 -11.19
C PHE A 190 -0.93 -10.27 -12.29
N LEU A 191 -1.20 -9.06 -12.73
CA LEU A 191 -0.55 -8.43 -13.87
C LEU A 191 0.32 -7.26 -13.43
N TRP A 192 1.44 -7.11 -14.09
CA TRP A 192 2.31 -5.95 -13.92
C TRP A 192 2.84 -5.40 -15.23
N GLN A 193 3.24 -4.12 -15.20
CA GLN A 193 4.04 -3.49 -16.23
C GLN A 193 5.24 -2.82 -15.57
N PRO A 194 6.45 -3.40 -15.68
CA PRO A 194 7.68 -2.79 -15.19
C PRO A 194 8.00 -1.45 -15.88
N PRO A 195 8.82 -0.59 -15.26
CA PRO A 195 9.25 0.66 -15.86
C PRO A 195 9.91 0.43 -17.24
N GLY A 196 9.55 1.28 -18.23
CA GLY A 196 10.13 1.21 -19.58
C GLY A 196 9.63 0.07 -20.46
N VAL A 197 8.76 -0.80 -19.96
CA VAL A 197 8.14 -1.86 -20.76
C VAL A 197 6.90 -1.32 -21.47
N GLU A 198 6.85 -1.50 -22.80
CA GLU A 198 5.70 -1.15 -23.62
C GLU A 198 4.76 -2.35 -23.82
N GLY A 199 3.54 -2.12 -24.32
CA GLY A 199 2.61 -3.17 -24.71
C GLY A 199 1.57 -3.54 -23.65
N GLY A 200 1.62 -2.93 -22.46
CA GLY A 200 0.64 -3.16 -21.39
C GLY A 200 1.06 -4.18 -20.35
N PRO A 201 0.22 -4.40 -19.31
CA PRO A 201 0.51 -5.35 -18.24
C PRO A 201 0.49 -6.80 -18.72
N THR A 202 1.41 -7.60 -18.18
CA THR A 202 1.52 -9.06 -18.41
C THR A 202 1.53 -9.78 -17.06
N PRO A 203 1.26 -11.08 -17.00
CA PRO A 203 1.34 -11.84 -15.75
C PRO A 203 2.70 -11.67 -15.07
N VAL A 204 2.69 -11.46 -13.76
CA VAL A 204 3.92 -11.39 -12.95
C VAL A 204 4.59 -12.77 -12.98
N PRO A 205 5.86 -12.88 -13.42
CA PRO A 205 6.52 -14.18 -13.56
C PRO A 205 6.82 -14.82 -12.19
N ALA A 206 6.82 -16.15 -12.15
CA ALA A 206 7.04 -16.93 -10.92
C ALA A 206 8.35 -16.55 -10.18
N VAL A 207 9.40 -16.20 -10.93
CA VAL A 207 10.70 -15.80 -10.35
C VAL A 207 10.66 -14.48 -9.56
N ALA A 208 9.58 -13.70 -9.74
CA ALA A 208 9.36 -12.47 -9.00
C ALA A 208 8.72 -12.71 -7.62
N PHE A 209 8.39 -13.95 -7.25
CA PHE A 209 7.72 -14.28 -5.99
C PHE A 209 8.57 -15.13 -5.07
N ALA A 210 8.49 -14.83 -3.77
CA ALA A 210 9.08 -15.63 -2.70
C ALA A 210 8.24 -15.55 -1.40
N HIS A 211 8.43 -16.54 -0.49
CA HIS A 211 7.81 -16.57 0.84
C HIS A 211 8.75 -17.17 1.89
#